data_8d4d8e6f20bb716f3b36c68b9484a3d3
#
_entry.id   8d4d8e6f20bb716f3b36c68b9484a3d3
#
_cell.length_a   1.000
_cell.length_b   1.000
_cell.length_c   1.000
_cell.angle_alpha   90.00
_cell.angle_beta   90.00
_cell.angle_gamma   90.00
#
_symmetry.space_group_name_H-M   'P 1'
#
loop_
_entity.id
_entity.type
_entity.pdbx_description
1 polymer ?
#
loop_
_entity_poly.entity_id
_entity_poly.type
_entity_poly.pdbx_seq_one_letter_code
_entity_poly.pdbx_strand_id
1 'polypeptide(L)'
;MTAAVQKTKPGSGWEKSGLEPKSALQVFGMRRSGNHAVINWLLRNPAKGSTGTIFLNNCTAWRDPIDSRKSLEVNGKRRGEKTETIRKAGTSPMVIVSYEDCAPPDPGAGKPIMRGFSAGDVSHTIIVFRSFLNWSASLLKKLRGNADYHSVTRGRIMLRSIEQYGRILARLQQPGVVGICYDAWVNSPSYRSDLLEQLGLPVVDNALGNIQRYGGGSSFQQEALSGQDLGAHQRWVEMIEDSEYLVSLWVAAQDAGLLKAVERFFPDDVALLQPLIGSHPGLGEQP
;
A
#
# COMPACT_ATOMS: atom_id res chain seq x y z
N MET A 1 -38.60 -13.89 -37.21
CA MET A 1 -38.36 -14.00 -35.76
C MET A 1 -36.89 -14.35 -35.56
N THR A 2 -36.07 -13.34 -35.31
CA THR A 2 -34.61 -13.50 -35.13
C THR A 2 -34.34 -13.67 -33.64
N ALA A 3 -33.90 -14.86 -33.25
CA ALA A 3 -33.55 -15.17 -31.87
C ALA A 3 -32.37 -14.26 -31.45
N ALA A 4 -32.59 -13.43 -30.46
CA ALA A 4 -31.54 -12.65 -29.82
C ALA A 4 -30.53 -13.60 -29.14
N VAL A 5 -29.31 -13.64 -29.65
CA VAL A 5 -28.19 -14.31 -29.00
C VAL A 5 -27.94 -13.60 -27.68
N GLN A 6 -28.35 -14.23 -26.57
CA GLN A 6 -27.94 -13.79 -25.23
C GLN A 6 -26.43 -13.84 -25.18
N LYS A 7 -25.77 -12.67 -25.15
CA LYS A 7 -24.35 -12.56 -24.80
C LYS A 7 -24.22 -13.06 -23.35
N THR A 8 -23.67 -14.25 -23.18
CA THR A 8 -23.24 -14.73 -21.88
C THR A 8 -22.31 -13.70 -21.28
N LYS A 9 -22.60 -13.23 -20.04
CA LYS A 9 -21.67 -12.39 -19.28
C LYS A 9 -20.30 -13.10 -19.29
N PRO A 10 -19.21 -12.40 -19.61
CA PRO A 10 -17.90 -13.01 -19.47
C PRO A 10 -17.75 -13.45 -18.00
N GLY A 11 -17.35 -14.70 -17.79
CA GLY A 11 -17.14 -15.25 -16.46
C GLY A 11 -16.16 -14.42 -15.66
N SER A 12 -16.31 -14.43 -14.34
CA SER A 12 -15.39 -13.76 -13.41
C SER A 12 -13.94 -14.17 -13.69
N GLY A 13 -13.01 -13.23 -13.58
CA GLY A 13 -11.57 -13.51 -13.69
C GLY A 13 -11.12 -14.58 -12.69
N TRP A 14 -11.80 -14.72 -11.55
CA TRP A 14 -11.54 -15.72 -10.52
C TRP A 14 -11.97 -17.14 -10.91
N GLU A 15 -12.98 -17.30 -11.75
CA GLU A 15 -13.48 -18.61 -12.20
C GLU A 15 -12.41 -19.46 -12.85
N LYS A 16 -11.47 -18.85 -13.57
CA LYS A 16 -10.33 -19.56 -14.18
C LYS A 16 -9.50 -20.33 -13.17
N SER A 17 -9.50 -19.88 -11.93
CA SER A 17 -8.79 -20.52 -10.81
C SER A 17 -9.69 -21.42 -9.96
N GLY A 18 -10.95 -21.57 -10.34
CA GLY A 18 -11.95 -22.32 -9.59
C GLY A 18 -12.35 -21.64 -8.29
N LEU A 19 -12.32 -20.30 -8.24
CA LEU A 19 -12.65 -19.50 -7.08
C LEU A 19 -13.88 -18.64 -7.34
N GLU A 20 -14.69 -18.49 -6.31
CA GLU A 20 -15.77 -17.52 -6.20
C GLU A 20 -15.57 -16.71 -4.91
N PRO A 21 -14.64 -15.72 -4.90
CA PRO A 21 -14.27 -15.02 -3.69
C PRO A 21 -15.47 -14.41 -2.97
N LYS A 22 -15.58 -14.63 -1.67
CA LYS A 22 -16.56 -13.97 -0.83
C LYS A 22 -16.32 -12.46 -0.77
N SER A 23 -15.07 -12.06 -0.82
CA SER A 23 -14.62 -10.69 -0.97
C SER A 23 -13.26 -10.68 -1.64
N ALA A 24 -13.05 -9.73 -2.54
CA ALA A 24 -11.76 -9.51 -3.18
C ALA A 24 -11.34 -8.05 -2.99
N LEU A 25 -10.22 -7.83 -2.31
CA LEU A 25 -9.69 -6.53 -1.99
C LEU A 25 -8.45 -6.24 -2.85
N GLN A 26 -8.39 -5.07 -3.46
CA GLN A 26 -7.15 -4.55 -4.05
C GLN A 26 -6.51 -3.56 -3.08
N VAL A 27 -5.24 -3.75 -2.76
CA VAL A 27 -4.49 -2.90 -1.84
C VAL A 27 -3.33 -2.25 -2.58
N PHE A 28 -3.32 -0.93 -2.58
CA PHE A 28 -2.28 -0.08 -3.15
C PHE A 28 -1.55 0.66 -2.05
N GLY A 29 -0.31 1.01 -2.29
CA GLY A 29 0.46 1.87 -1.39
C GLY A 29 1.93 1.91 -1.78
N MET A 30 2.61 2.94 -1.30
CA MET A 30 4.06 2.99 -1.44
C MET A 30 4.71 1.91 -0.58
N ARG A 31 5.82 1.33 -1.04
CA ARG A 31 6.67 0.57 -0.12
C ARG A 31 6.99 1.43 1.11
N ARG A 32 7.07 0.83 2.28
CA ARG A 32 7.30 1.50 3.58
C ARG A 32 6.11 2.29 4.14
N SER A 33 4.94 2.27 3.52
CA SER A 33 3.71 2.86 4.07
C SER A 33 2.99 1.97 5.10
N GLY A 34 3.50 0.78 5.39
CA GLY A 34 2.85 -0.15 6.34
C GLY A 34 1.92 -1.17 5.68
N ASN A 35 1.98 -1.33 4.35
CA ASN A 35 1.10 -2.21 3.57
C ASN A 35 0.95 -3.61 4.18
N HIS A 36 2.06 -4.29 4.50
CA HIS A 36 2.01 -5.65 5.05
C HIS A 36 1.34 -5.73 6.42
N ALA A 37 1.51 -4.72 7.29
CA ALA A 37 0.87 -4.70 8.60
C ALA A 37 -0.65 -4.60 8.46
N VAL A 38 -1.12 -3.69 7.60
CA VAL A 38 -2.54 -3.50 7.29
C VAL A 38 -3.11 -4.75 6.62
N ILE A 39 -2.42 -5.31 5.61
CA ILE A 39 -2.87 -6.53 4.92
C ILE A 39 -3.00 -7.70 5.89
N ASN A 40 -2.04 -7.90 6.78
CA ASN A 40 -2.10 -8.95 7.79
C ASN A 40 -3.26 -8.77 8.76
N TRP A 41 -3.55 -7.52 9.13
CA TRP A 41 -4.73 -7.21 9.95
C TRP A 41 -6.03 -7.52 9.19
N LEU A 42 -6.15 -7.15 7.91
CA LEU A 42 -7.30 -7.50 7.07
C LEU A 42 -7.46 -9.03 6.96
N LEU A 43 -6.37 -9.79 6.76
CA LEU A 43 -6.41 -11.26 6.67
C LEU A 43 -6.87 -11.94 7.97
N ARG A 44 -6.70 -11.30 9.13
CA ARG A 44 -7.24 -11.78 10.42
C ARG A 44 -8.72 -11.46 10.62
N ASN A 45 -9.30 -10.63 9.75
CA ASN A 45 -10.70 -10.23 9.77
C ASN A 45 -11.43 -10.62 8.46
N PRO A 46 -11.42 -11.91 8.08
CA PRO A 46 -11.97 -12.33 6.81
C PRO A 46 -13.47 -12.07 6.72
N ALA A 47 -13.97 -11.79 5.52
CA ALA A 47 -15.40 -11.58 5.27
C ALA A 47 -16.22 -12.76 5.79
N LYS A 48 -17.39 -12.49 6.35
CA LYS A 48 -18.27 -13.51 6.92
C LYS A 48 -18.63 -14.58 5.88
N GLY A 49 -18.41 -15.83 6.21
CA GLY A 49 -18.64 -16.96 5.33
C GLY A 49 -17.49 -17.27 4.37
N SER A 50 -16.33 -16.62 4.52
CA SER A 50 -15.12 -16.99 3.77
C SER A 50 -14.65 -18.39 4.18
N THR A 51 -14.30 -19.21 3.19
CA THR A 51 -13.75 -20.56 3.41
C THR A 51 -12.27 -20.56 3.79
N GLY A 52 -11.59 -19.41 3.59
CA GLY A 52 -10.19 -19.21 3.88
C GLY A 52 -9.72 -17.85 3.36
N THR A 53 -8.41 -17.65 3.33
CA THR A 53 -7.79 -16.40 2.88
C THR A 53 -6.70 -16.67 1.85
N ILE A 54 -6.59 -15.78 0.86
CA ILE A 54 -5.53 -15.78 -0.15
C ILE A 54 -4.92 -14.39 -0.18
N PHE A 55 -3.60 -14.32 -0.14
CA PHE A 55 -2.85 -13.08 -0.36
C PHE A 55 -1.89 -13.22 -1.53
N LEU A 56 -2.16 -12.45 -2.59
CA LEU A 56 -1.33 -12.29 -3.78
C LEU A 56 -0.49 -11.03 -3.60
N ASN A 57 0.77 -11.21 -3.22
CA ASN A 57 1.63 -10.10 -2.81
C ASN A 57 2.38 -9.48 -3.98
N ASN A 58 2.36 -8.14 -4.03
CA ASN A 58 3.13 -7.30 -4.93
C ASN A 58 3.04 -7.78 -6.39
N CYS A 59 1.82 -7.79 -6.91
CA CYS A 59 1.50 -8.16 -8.27
C CYS A 59 1.98 -7.10 -9.26
N THR A 60 2.25 -7.49 -10.49
CA THR A 60 2.58 -6.56 -11.55
C THR A 60 1.29 -5.95 -12.12
N ALA A 61 1.22 -4.62 -12.13
CA ALA A 61 0.11 -3.89 -12.75
C ALA A 61 -0.11 -4.33 -14.21
N TRP A 62 -1.38 -4.38 -14.62
CA TRP A 62 -1.82 -4.74 -15.97
C TRP A 62 -1.51 -6.20 -16.39
N ARG A 63 -1.20 -7.05 -15.43
CA ARG A 63 -1.05 -8.49 -15.60
C ARG A 63 -2.08 -9.25 -14.77
N ASP A 64 -2.24 -10.54 -15.07
CA ASP A 64 -3.01 -11.44 -14.21
C ASP A 64 -2.35 -11.51 -12.83
N PRO A 65 -3.05 -11.19 -11.74
CA PRO A 65 -2.46 -11.18 -10.40
C PRO A 65 -2.00 -12.56 -9.94
N ILE A 66 -2.63 -13.63 -10.43
CA ILE A 66 -2.26 -14.98 -10.07
C ILE A 66 -0.88 -15.33 -10.66
N ASP A 67 -0.60 -14.90 -11.89
CA ASP A 67 0.64 -15.21 -12.57
C ASP A 67 1.76 -14.23 -12.24
N SER A 68 1.42 -12.98 -11.89
CA SER A 68 2.38 -11.89 -11.72
C SER A 68 2.76 -11.61 -10.27
N ARG A 69 2.18 -12.34 -9.32
CA ARG A 69 2.49 -12.17 -7.90
C ARG A 69 3.94 -12.47 -7.56
N LYS A 70 4.53 -11.70 -6.68
CA LYS A 70 5.87 -11.95 -6.15
C LYS A 70 5.87 -13.08 -5.11
N SER A 71 4.79 -13.21 -4.34
CA SER A 71 4.61 -14.31 -3.40
C SER A 71 3.13 -14.59 -3.14
N LEU A 72 2.86 -15.79 -2.64
CA LEU A 72 1.52 -16.29 -2.32
C LEU A 72 1.44 -16.71 -0.86
N GLU A 73 0.40 -16.26 -0.18
CA GLU A 73 0.01 -16.82 1.13
C GLU A 73 -1.40 -17.40 1.04
N VAL A 74 -1.60 -18.56 1.66
CA VAL A 74 -2.91 -19.20 1.75
C VAL A 74 -3.13 -19.59 3.21
N ASN A 75 -4.20 -19.10 3.81
CA ASN A 75 -4.55 -19.30 5.22
C ASN A 75 -3.38 -18.96 6.16
N GLY A 76 -2.77 -17.78 5.96
CA GLY A 76 -1.64 -17.28 6.76
C GLY A 76 -0.32 -18.04 6.58
N LYS A 77 -0.25 -18.99 5.64
CA LYS A 77 0.97 -19.75 5.37
C LYS A 77 1.52 -19.39 4.00
N ARG A 78 2.76 -18.94 3.96
CA ARG A 78 3.46 -18.72 2.69
C ARG A 78 3.53 -20.03 1.92
N ARG A 79 3.17 -19.97 0.65
CA ARG A 79 3.20 -21.10 -0.27
C ARG A 79 4.22 -20.83 -1.37
N GLY A 80 4.75 -21.88 -1.94
CA GLY A 80 5.58 -21.78 -3.13
C GLY A 80 4.77 -21.29 -4.35
N GLU A 81 5.40 -21.25 -5.50
CA GLU A 81 4.83 -20.68 -6.73
C GLU A 81 3.64 -21.49 -7.32
N LYS A 82 3.38 -22.69 -6.81
CA LYS A 82 2.37 -23.59 -7.37
C LYS A 82 0.96 -23.02 -7.17
N THR A 83 0.32 -22.65 -8.26
CA THR A 83 -1.05 -22.13 -8.31
C THR A 83 -2.09 -23.09 -7.72
N GLU A 84 -1.85 -24.40 -7.79
CA GLU A 84 -2.70 -25.44 -7.19
C GLU A 84 -2.92 -25.27 -5.68
N THR A 85 -1.98 -24.59 -4.99
CA THR A 85 -2.11 -24.35 -3.55
C THR A 85 -3.22 -23.35 -3.22
N ILE A 86 -3.66 -22.52 -4.17
CA ILE A 86 -4.75 -21.55 -4.01
C ILE A 86 -6.04 -22.24 -3.59
N ARG A 87 -6.32 -23.43 -4.17
CA ARG A 87 -7.51 -24.23 -3.84
C ARG A 87 -7.59 -24.68 -2.37
N LYS A 88 -6.48 -24.63 -1.62
CA LYS A 88 -6.48 -24.91 -0.18
C LYS A 88 -7.22 -23.86 0.66
N ALA A 89 -7.55 -22.72 0.08
CA ALA A 89 -8.40 -21.71 0.71
C ALA A 89 -9.91 -22.04 0.59
N GLY A 90 -10.27 -23.11 -0.10
CA GLY A 90 -11.66 -23.45 -0.41
C GLY A 90 -12.18 -22.70 -1.64
N THR A 91 -13.47 -22.79 -1.88
CA THR A 91 -14.13 -22.21 -3.08
C THR A 91 -14.46 -20.72 -2.93
N SER A 92 -14.77 -20.28 -1.71
CA SER A 92 -15.22 -18.90 -1.43
C SER A 92 -14.32 -18.16 -0.44
N PRO A 93 -13.02 -17.99 -0.74
CA PRO A 93 -12.09 -17.30 0.16
C PRO A 93 -12.30 -15.78 0.16
N MET A 94 -11.71 -15.08 1.14
CA MET A 94 -11.35 -13.69 0.98
C MET A 94 -10.01 -13.59 0.26
N VAL A 95 -9.95 -12.80 -0.81
CA VAL A 95 -8.72 -12.62 -1.60
C VAL A 95 -8.22 -11.18 -1.42
N ILE A 96 -6.93 -11.03 -1.17
CA ILE A 96 -6.24 -9.74 -1.17
C ILE A 96 -5.17 -9.75 -2.27
N VAL A 97 -5.20 -8.74 -3.14
CA VAL A 97 -4.22 -8.50 -4.18
C VAL A 97 -3.50 -7.20 -3.87
N SER A 98 -2.18 -7.20 -3.72
CA SER A 98 -1.45 -5.97 -3.43
C SER A 98 -0.56 -5.52 -4.59
N TYR A 99 -0.43 -4.18 -4.70
CA TYR A 99 0.43 -3.47 -5.63
C TYR A 99 1.27 -2.46 -4.86
N GLU A 100 2.57 -2.61 -4.87
CA GLU A 100 3.48 -1.64 -4.26
C GLU A 100 3.99 -0.62 -5.29
N ASP A 101 4.19 0.61 -4.87
CA ASP A 101 4.68 1.73 -5.69
C ASP A 101 3.86 1.94 -6.99
N CYS A 102 2.56 1.70 -6.90
CA CYS A 102 1.62 1.81 -7.99
C CYS A 102 0.35 2.51 -7.49
N ALA A 103 -0.14 3.48 -8.25
CA ALA A 103 -1.44 4.09 -7.98
C ALA A 103 -2.56 3.24 -8.62
N PRO A 104 -3.76 3.18 -8.03
CA PRO A 104 -4.90 2.60 -8.70
C PRO A 104 -5.18 3.34 -10.01
N PRO A 105 -5.74 2.66 -11.03
CA PRO A 105 -6.09 3.28 -12.31
C PRO A 105 -7.15 4.37 -12.12
N ASP A 106 -7.22 5.28 -13.08
CA ASP A 106 -8.32 6.24 -13.13
C ASP A 106 -9.65 5.51 -13.33
N PRO A 107 -10.71 5.89 -12.59
CA PRO A 107 -12.04 5.30 -12.78
C PRO A 107 -12.55 5.44 -14.21
N GLY A 108 -12.20 6.53 -14.89
CA GLY A 108 -12.56 6.79 -16.29
C GLY A 108 -11.76 5.98 -17.32
N ALA A 109 -10.69 5.29 -16.92
CA ALA A 109 -9.87 4.52 -17.86
C ALA A 109 -10.57 3.25 -18.39
N GLY A 110 -11.69 2.84 -17.80
CA GLY A 110 -12.51 1.70 -18.24
C GLY A 110 -11.82 0.33 -18.19
N LYS A 111 -10.57 0.28 -17.75
CA LYS A 111 -9.75 -0.94 -17.71
C LYS A 111 -9.32 -1.24 -16.28
N PRO A 112 -9.68 -2.41 -15.74
CA PRO A 112 -9.17 -2.85 -14.44
C PRO A 112 -7.66 -3.08 -14.53
N ILE A 113 -6.94 -2.82 -13.42
CA ILE A 113 -5.49 -3.06 -13.34
C ILE A 113 -5.13 -4.55 -13.48
N MET A 114 -6.08 -5.43 -13.21
CA MET A 114 -5.92 -6.89 -13.34
C MET A 114 -6.35 -7.33 -14.74
N ARG A 115 -5.39 -7.82 -15.52
CA ARG A 115 -5.68 -8.34 -16.85
C ARG A 115 -6.57 -9.60 -16.76
N GLY A 116 -7.67 -9.60 -17.49
CA GLY A 116 -8.61 -10.71 -17.53
C GLY A 116 -9.67 -10.68 -16.43
N PHE A 117 -9.72 -9.59 -15.65
CA PHE A 117 -10.71 -9.32 -14.62
C PHE A 117 -11.58 -8.13 -15.01
N SER A 118 -12.73 -8.01 -14.37
CA SER A 118 -13.64 -6.87 -14.50
C SER A 118 -13.66 -6.06 -13.20
N ALA A 119 -14.24 -4.87 -13.23
CA ALA A 119 -14.44 -4.07 -12.02
C ALA A 119 -15.29 -4.81 -10.97
N GLY A 120 -16.25 -5.63 -11.41
CA GLY A 120 -17.11 -6.41 -10.51
C GLY A 120 -16.40 -7.59 -9.82
N ASP A 121 -15.18 -7.94 -10.25
CA ASP A 121 -14.38 -8.96 -9.59
C ASP A 121 -13.65 -8.46 -8.33
N VAL A 122 -13.78 -7.16 -8.01
CA VAL A 122 -13.17 -6.49 -6.86
C VAL A 122 -14.26 -5.88 -5.99
N SER A 123 -14.25 -6.21 -4.70
CA SER A 123 -15.20 -5.65 -3.73
C SER A 123 -14.80 -4.23 -3.30
N HIS A 124 -13.51 -4.02 -3.01
CA HIS A 124 -12.98 -2.73 -2.54
C HIS A 124 -11.58 -2.46 -3.07
N THR A 125 -11.35 -1.19 -3.38
CA THR A 125 -10.02 -0.65 -3.67
C THR A 125 -9.53 0.12 -2.44
N ILE A 126 -8.40 -0.29 -1.89
CA ILE A 126 -7.82 0.25 -0.66
C ILE A 126 -6.50 0.93 -1.00
N ILE A 127 -6.27 2.12 -0.45
CA ILE A 127 -4.97 2.79 -0.48
C ILE A 127 -4.43 2.91 0.94
N VAL A 128 -3.28 2.29 1.19
CA VAL A 128 -2.53 2.47 2.43
C VAL A 128 -1.54 3.61 2.24
N PHE A 129 -1.67 4.64 3.07
CA PHE A 129 -0.83 5.83 3.01
C PHE A 129 -0.37 6.24 4.41
N ARG A 130 0.59 7.14 4.47
CA ARG A 130 1.29 7.49 5.71
C ARG A 130 1.82 8.91 5.59
N SER A 131 2.13 9.60 6.73
CA SER A 131 2.85 10.87 6.76
C SER A 131 4.03 10.86 5.79
N PHE A 132 4.13 11.92 4.96
CA PHE A 132 5.18 12.06 3.95
C PHE A 132 6.57 12.05 4.58
N LEU A 133 6.75 12.79 5.69
CA LEU A 133 8.02 12.86 6.39
C LEU A 133 8.45 11.47 6.92
N ASN A 134 7.54 10.77 7.59
CA ASN A 134 7.83 9.45 8.13
C ASN A 134 8.03 8.38 7.05
N TRP A 135 7.27 8.48 5.95
CA TRP A 135 7.41 7.57 4.81
C TRP A 135 8.76 7.77 4.10
N SER A 136 9.11 9.02 3.75
CA SER A 136 10.34 9.35 3.02
C SER A 136 11.59 9.00 3.82
N ALA A 137 11.61 9.30 5.13
CA ALA A 137 12.68 8.87 6.04
C ALA A 137 12.84 7.34 6.07
N SER A 138 11.70 6.61 6.19
CA SER A 138 11.71 5.15 6.21
C SER A 138 12.19 4.55 4.88
N LEU A 139 11.85 5.18 3.75
CA LEU A 139 12.31 4.74 2.44
C LEU A 139 13.81 4.94 2.29
N LEU A 140 14.31 6.14 2.58
CA LEU A 140 15.74 6.45 2.44
C LEU A 140 16.60 5.55 3.33
N LYS A 141 16.21 5.35 4.60
CA LYS A 141 16.92 4.44 5.53
C LYS A 141 16.96 3.01 4.98
N LYS A 142 15.85 2.54 4.36
CA LYS A 142 15.82 1.22 3.70
C LYS A 142 16.74 1.15 2.49
N LEU A 143 16.79 2.20 1.66
CA LEU A 143 17.66 2.24 0.48
C LEU A 143 19.14 2.21 0.87
N ARG A 144 19.52 2.88 1.96
CA ARG A 144 20.88 2.85 2.50
C ARG A 144 21.32 1.48 3.00
N GLY A 145 20.39 0.70 3.50
CA GLY A 145 20.67 -0.68 3.93
C GLY A 145 20.96 -1.65 2.77
N ASN A 146 20.91 -1.18 1.50
CA ASN A 146 21.30 -1.98 0.35
C ASN A 146 22.64 -1.47 -0.20
N ALA A 147 23.68 -2.29 -0.09
CA ALA A 147 25.05 -1.96 -0.50
C ALA A 147 25.16 -1.64 -2.02
N ASP A 148 24.25 -2.17 -2.84
CA ASP A 148 24.25 -1.94 -4.29
C ASP A 148 23.71 -0.54 -4.67
N TYR A 149 23.15 0.21 -3.71
CA TYR A 149 22.56 1.52 -3.98
C TYR A 149 23.49 2.66 -3.57
N HIS A 150 24.26 3.15 -4.52
CA HIS A 150 25.04 4.39 -4.38
C HIS A 150 24.12 5.61 -4.24
N SER A 151 24.65 6.74 -3.74
CA SER A 151 23.91 7.98 -3.49
C SER A 151 23.07 8.44 -4.69
N VAL A 152 23.65 8.45 -5.90
CA VAL A 152 22.92 8.82 -7.14
C VAL A 152 21.74 7.87 -7.41
N THR A 153 21.94 6.58 -7.19
CA THR A 153 20.86 5.59 -7.38
C THR A 153 19.75 5.80 -6.35
N ARG A 154 20.11 6.04 -5.07
CA ARG A 154 19.13 6.35 -4.02
C ARG A 154 18.36 7.62 -4.33
N GLY A 155 19.04 8.69 -4.72
CA GLY A 155 18.43 9.96 -5.13
C GLY A 155 17.40 9.77 -6.25
N ARG A 156 17.76 9.03 -7.31
CA ARG A 156 16.85 8.71 -8.42
C ARG A 156 15.62 7.93 -7.96
N ILE A 157 15.79 6.95 -7.07
CA ILE A 157 14.68 6.18 -6.51
C ILE A 157 13.79 7.10 -5.66
N MET A 158 14.37 7.95 -4.81
CA MET A 158 13.63 8.89 -3.98
C MET A 158 12.77 9.83 -4.83
N LEU A 159 13.32 10.47 -5.86
CA LEU A 159 12.59 11.37 -6.75
C LEU A 159 11.38 10.70 -7.40
N ARG A 160 11.59 9.52 -7.99
CA ARG A 160 10.49 8.75 -8.59
C ARG A 160 9.43 8.34 -7.56
N SER A 161 9.87 8.02 -6.36
CA SER A 161 8.96 7.60 -5.29
C SER A 161 8.16 8.77 -4.74
N ILE A 162 8.74 9.97 -4.66
CA ILE A 162 8.05 11.22 -4.27
C ILE A 162 6.93 11.54 -5.28
N GLU A 163 7.24 11.50 -6.57
CA GLU A 163 6.23 11.69 -7.63
C GLU A 163 5.10 10.65 -7.52
N GLN A 164 5.45 9.38 -7.35
CA GLN A 164 4.47 8.30 -7.22
C GLN A 164 3.62 8.41 -5.95
N TYR A 165 4.21 8.88 -4.84
CA TYR A 165 3.50 9.14 -3.60
C TYR A 165 2.41 10.20 -3.81
N GLY A 166 2.72 11.32 -4.47
CA GLY A 166 1.75 12.35 -4.82
C GLY A 166 0.60 11.81 -5.68
N ARG A 167 0.92 10.97 -6.68
CA ARG A 167 -0.10 10.30 -7.52
C ARG A 167 -1.02 9.39 -6.70
N ILE A 168 -0.49 8.65 -5.73
CA ILE A 168 -1.28 7.77 -4.86
C ILE A 168 -2.21 8.60 -3.97
N LEU A 169 -1.71 9.69 -3.35
CA LEU A 169 -2.54 10.56 -2.53
C LEU A 169 -3.70 11.18 -3.33
N ALA A 170 -3.44 11.59 -4.58
CA ALA A 170 -4.47 12.13 -5.45
C ALA A 170 -5.62 11.12 -5.71
N ARG A 171 -5.35 9.81 -5.65
CA ARG A 171 -6.35 8.75 -5.84
C ARG A 171 -7.26 8.53 -4.63
N LEU A 172 -6.88 8.98 -3.44
CA LEU A 172 -7.72 8.88 -2.23
C LEU A 172 -9.07 9.60 -2.35
N GLN A 173 -9.19 10.52 -3.29
CA GLN A 173 -10.43 11.27 -3.52
C GLN A 173 -11.39 10.59 -4.50
N GLN A 174 -10.99 9.47 -5.08
CA GLN A 174 -11.82 8.78 -6.06
C GLN A 174 -12.96 8.02 -5.39
N PRO A 175 -14.17 8.04 -5.98
CA PRO A 175 -15.27 7.23 -5.51
C PRO A 175 -14.91 5.74 -5.44
N GLY A 176 -15.31 5.07 -4.38
CA GLY A 176 -15.06 3.63 -4.18
C GLY A 176 -13.64 3.29 -3.68
N VAL A 177 -12.81 4.29 -3.37
CA VAL A 177 -11.51 4.09 -2.75
C VAL A 177 -11.62 4.27 -1.23
N VAL A 178 -11.14 3.29 -0.48
CA VAL A 178 -11.02 3.35 0.97
C VAL A 178 -9.57 3.70 1.34
N GLY A 179 -9.36 4.86 1.95
CA GLY A 179 -8.06 5.30 2.42
C GLY A 179 -7.76 4.77 3.82
N ILE A 180 -6.62 4.11 4.01
CA ILE A 180 -6.13 3.68 5.33
C ILE A 180 -4.87 4.47 5.66
N CYS A 181 -5.02 5.48 6.53
CA CYS A 181 -3.90 6.21 7.09
C CYS A 181 -3.18 5.31 8.12
N TYR A 182 -1.95 4.89 7.79
CA TYR A 182 -1.18 3.99 8.64
C TYR A 182 -0.90 4.58 10.03
N ASP A 183 -0.64 5.88 10.10
CA ASP A 183 -0.36 6.55 11.38
C ASP A 183 -1.61 6.54 12.30
N ALA A 184 -2.80 6.78 11.76
CA ALA A 184 -4.05 6.66 12.50
C ALA A 184 -4.37 5.19 12.82
N TRP A 185 -4.12 4.27 11.88
CA TRP A 185 -4.36 2.84 12.05
C TRP A 185 -3.53 2.25 13.21
N VAL A 186 -2.28 2.67 13.37
CA VAL A 186 -1.44 2.22 14.51
C VAL A 186 -2.01 2.72 15.83
N ASN A 187 -2.45 3.98 15.89
CA ASN A 187 -2.75 4.64 17.16
C ASN A 187 -4.19 4.48 17.64
N SER A 188 -5.15 4.21 16.75
CA SER A 188 -6.56 4.23 17.09
C SER A 188 -7.24 2.89 16.84
N PRO A 189 -7.60 2.14 17.93
CA PRO A 189 -8.42 0.94 17.79
C PRO A 189 -9.81 1.22 17.22
N SER A 190 -10.42 2.36 17.54
CA SER A 190 -11.72 2.76 16.96
C SER A 190 -11.63 2.97 15.46
N TYR A 191 -10.61 3.71 14.99
CA TYR A 191 -10.36 3.88 13.55
C TYR A 191 -10.23 2.55 12.81
N ARG A 192 -9.56 1.56 13.41
CA ARG A 192 -9.48 0.21 12.83
C ARG A 192 -10.84 -0.47 12.77
N SER A 193 -11.68 -0.33 13.80
CA SER A 193 -13.04 -0.88 13.80
C SER A 193 -13.92 -0.25 12.72
N ASP A 194 -13.88 1.09 12.61
CA ASP A 194 -14.65 1.85 11.62
C ASP A 194 -14.25 1.45 10.18
N LEU A 195 -12.96 1.21 9.95
CA LEU A 195 -12.47 0.72 8.66
C LEU A 195 -12.98 -0.69 8.31
N LEU A 196 -13.01 -1.60 9.28
CA LEU A 196 -13.58 -2.94 9.04
C LEU A 196 -15.06 -2.85 8.71
N GLU A 197 -15.82 -2.02 9.41
CA GLU A 197 -17.23 -1.77 9.14
C GLU A 197 -17.41 -1.18 7.72
N GLN A 198 -16.63 -0.17 7.34
CA GLN A 198 -16.65 0.42 6.01
C GLN A 198 -16.36 -0.60 4.90
N LEU A 199 -15.50 -1.58 5.17
CA LEU A 199 -15.15 -2.66 4.26
C LEU A 199 -16.15 -3.84 4.30
N GLY A 200 -17.18 -3.79 5.15
CA GLY A 200 -18.12 -4.89 5.37
C GLY A 200 -17.45 -6.13 5.97
N LEU A 201 -16.37 -5.95 6.71
CA LEU A 201 -15.63 -7.03 7.36
C LEU A 201 -15.98 -7.10 8.86
N PRO A 202 -16.05 -8.30 9.44
CA PRO A 202 -16.28 -8.45 10.88
C PRO A 202 -15.05 -8.00 11.69
N VAL A 203 -15.27 -7.47 12.88
CA VAL A 203 -14.20 -7.22 13.86
C VAL A 203 -13.92 -8.51 14.62
N VAL A 204 -12.99 -9.32 14.11
CA VAL A 204 -12.56 -10.58 14.75
C VAL A 204 -11.30 -10.35 15.60
N ASP A 205 -10.32 -9.63 15.04
CA ASP A 205 -9.06 -9.29 15.69
C ASP A 205 -8.67 -7.86 15.35
N ASN A 206 -8.79 -6.96 16.34
CA ASN A 206 -8.46 -5.54 16.20
C ASN A 206 -7.06 -5.17 16.72
N ALA A 207 -6.24 -6.16 17.11
CA ALA A 207 -4.86 -5.93 17.53
C ALA A 207 -3.96 -5.58 16.33
N LEU A 208 -2.87 -4.86 16.60
CA LEU A 208 -1.86 -4.56 15.56
C LEU A 208 -1.15 -5.82 15.06
N GLY A 209 -1.09 -6.85 15.91
CA GLY A 209 -0.43 -8.11 15.61
C GLY A 209 1.10 -8.03 15.71
N ASN A 210 1.74 -9.16 15.47
CA ASN A 210 3.20 -9.27 15.51
C ASN A 210 3.82 -8.68 14.24
N ILE A 211 5.01 -8.09 14.39
CA ILE A 211 5.79 -7.61 13.24
C ILE A 211 6.25 -8.82 12.46
N GLN A 212 5.80 -8.93 11.23
CA GLN A 212 6.25 -10.00 10.37
C GLN A 212 7.68 -9.73 9.89
N ARG A 213 8.54 -10.75 10.02
CA ARG A 213 9.94 -10.71 9.53
C ARG A 213 10.02 -10.55 8.00
N TYR A 214 8.95 -10.86 7.29
CA TYR A 214 8.82 -10.66 5.83
C TYR A 214 8.51 -9.21 5.50
N GLY A 215 9.26 -8.63 4.58
CA GLY A 215 9.20 -7.20 4.24
C GLY A 215 10.27 -6.37 4.96
N GLY A 216 11.14 -7.01 5.74
CA GLY A 216 12.32 -6.40 6.35
C GLY A 216 12.07 -5.64 7.65
N GLY A 217 10.92 -5.86 8.30
CA GLY A 217 10.60 -5.25 9.59
C GLY A 217 10.68 -3.72 9.59
N SER A 218 10.77 -3.11 10.77
CA SER A 218 11.10 -1.69 10.90
C SER A 218 12.60 -1.48 10.66
N SER A 219 12.96 -0.60 9.71
CA SER A 219 14.37 -0.20 9.53
C SER A 219 14.89 0.69 10.65
N PHE A 220 14.01 1.17 11.52
CA PHE A 220 14.36 2.02 12.67
C PHE A 220 14.42 1.23 13.99
N GLN A 221 13.68 0.14 14.10
CA GLN A 221 13.62 -0.67 15.31
C GLN A 221 13.65 -2.15 14.92
N GLN A 222 14.86 -2.69 14.80
CA GLN A 222 15.06 -4.11 14.49
C GLN A 222 14.63 -5.03 15.63
N GLU A 223 14.52 -4.51 16.85
CA GLU A 223 14.21 -5.25 18.09
C GLU A 223 12.72 -5.14 18.49
N ALA A 224 11.91 -4.31 17.80
CA ALA A 224 10.50 -4.19 18.12
C ALA A 224 9.77 -5.51 17.83
N LEU A 225 9.21 -6.13 18.88
CA LEU A 225 8.48 -7.39 18.80
C LEU A 225 7.00 -7.19 18.48
N SER A 226 6.44 -6.01 18.80
CA SER A 226 5.04 -5.67 18.56
C SER A 226 4.89 -4.39 17.75
N GLY A 227 3.71 -4.23 17.11
CA GLY A 227 3.37 -2.99 16.39
C GLY A 227 3.27 -1.77 17.29
N GLN A 228 3.07 -1.94 18.60
CA GLN A 228 3.00 -0.86 19.60
C GLN A 228 4.38 -0.25 19.90
N ASP A 229 5.44 -1.03 19.78
CA ASP A 229 6.83 -0.59 20.05
C ASP A 229 7.45 0.20 18.89
N LEU A 230 6.72 0.31 17.76
CA LEU A 230 7.18 1.05 16.60
C LEU A 230 6.93 2.55 16.80
N GLY A 231 7.94 3.32 17.22
CA GLY A 231 7.93 4.79 17.21
C GLY A 231 7.68 5.34 15.79
N ALA A 232 6.50 5.01 15.24
CA ALA A 232 6.17 5.23 13.84
C ALA A 232 6.07 6.71 13.48
N HIS A 233 5.83 7.60 14.47
CA HIS A 233 5.51 9.01 14.24
C HIS A 233 6.71 9.96 14.23
N GLN A 234 7.90 9.50 14.62
CA GLN A 234 9.07 10.37 14.77
C GLN A 234 10.28 9.89 13.96
N ARG A 235 10.06 9.04 12.97
CA ARG A 235 11.16 8.49 12.16
C ARG A 235 11.91 9.56 11.37
N TRP A 236 11.23 10.61 10.96
CA TRP A 236 11.83 11.72 10.26
C TRP A 236 12.76 12.54 11.16
N VAL A 237 12.49 12.60 12.48
CA VAL A 237 13.33 13.33 13.44
C VAL A 237 14.73 12.76 13.50
N GLU A 238 14.89 11.43 13.41
CA GLU A 238 16.18 10.78 13.36
C GLU A 238 16.98 11.08 12.08
N MET A 239 16.30 11.61 11.05
CA MET A 239 16.87 11.90 9.74
C MET A 239 17.01 13.40 9.45
N ILE A 240 16.60 14.27 10.39
CA ILE A 240 16.52 15.72 10.12
C ILE A 240 17.88 16.37 9.83
N GLU A 241 18.98 15.80 10.34
CA GLU A 241 20.34 16.28 10.09
C GLU A 241 21.02 15.57 8.90
N ASP A 242 20.30 14.64 8.26
CA ASP A 242 20.82 13.85 7.17
C ASP A 242 20.73 14.60 5.83
N SER A 243 21.87 14.87 5.21
CA SER A 243 21.95 15.66 3.97
C SER A 243 21.17 15.07 2.79
N GLU A 244 21.17 13.73 2.58
CA GLU A 244 20.38 13.10 1.51
C GLU A 244 18.89 13.23 1.80
N TYR A 245 18.49 13.15 3.07
CA TYR A 245 17.11 13.33 3.48
C TYR A 245 16.65 14.77 3.26
N LEU A 246 17.44 15.74 3.71
CA LEU A 246 17.16 17.17 3.52
C LEU A 246 17.04 17.54 2.04
N VAL A 247 17.90 17.04 1.18
CA VAL A 247 17.79 17.23 -0.28
C VAL A 247 16.47 16.65 -0.79
N SER A 248 16.06 15.47 -0.31
CA SER A 248 14.79 14.87 -0.70
C SER A 248 13.58 15.70 -0.27
N LEU A 249 13.61 16.28 0.94
CA LEU A 249 12.59 17.18 1.46
C LEU A 249 12.55 18.49 0.67
N TRP A 250 13.73 19.05 0.38
CA TRP A 250 13.82 20.26 -0.42
C TRP A 250 13.21 20.09 -1.81
N VAL A 251 13.52 18.99 -2.50
CA VAL A 251 12.91 18.69 -3.81
C VAL A 251 11.39 18.54 -3.68
N ALA A 252 10.91 17.85 -2.66
CA ALA A 252 9.48 17.67 -2.43
C ALA A 252 8.77 19.04 -2.19
N ALA A 253 9.43 19.96 -1.47
CA ALA A 253 8.90 21.30 -1.20
C ALA A 253 8.75 22.18 -2.45
N GLN A 254 9.43 21.87 -3.56
CA GLN A 254 9.27 22.58 -4.84
C GLN A 254 8.07 22.09 -5.66
N ASP A 255 7.43 20.98 -5.29
CA ASP A 255 6.26 20.43 -5.98
C ASP A 255 4.96 20.89 -5.31
N ALA A 256 4.38 21.98 -5.82
CA ALA A 256 3.11 22.53 -5.30
C ALA A 256 1.95 21.53 -5.38
N GLY A 257 1.95 20.62 -6.36
CA GLY A 257 0.93 19.58 -6.49
C GLY A 257 1.04 18.55 -5.37
N LEU A 258 2.27 18.13 -5.05
CA LEU A 258 2.55 17.26 -3.92
C LEU A 258 2.16 17.91 -2.60
N LEU A 259 2.60 19.16 -2.36
CA LEU A 259 2.29 19.89 -1.12
C LEU A 259 0.78 19.97 -0.89
N LYS A 260 0.01 20.36 -1.91
CA LYS A 260 -1.46 20.40 -1.84
C LYS A 260 -2.08 19.02 -1.53
N ALA A 261 -1.52 17.95 -2.08
CA ALA A 261 -2.00 16.58 -1.80
C ALA A 261 -1.66 16.14 -0.37
N VAL A 262 -0.46 16.50 0.13
CA VAL A 262 -0.01 16.19 1.50
C VAL A 262 -0.79 16.99 2.53
N GLU A 263 -0.99 18.31 2.31
CA GLU A 263 -1.67 19.23 3.23
C GLU A 263 -3.04 18.72 3.66
N ARG A 264 -3.75 18.09 2.75
CA ARG A 264 -5.09 17.55 3.01
C ARG A 264 -5.12 16.49 4.10
N PHE A 265 -4.09 15.69 4.23
CA PHE A 265 -4.03 14.55 5.15
C PHE A 265 -3.02 14.76 6.28
N PHE A 266 -2.00 15.55 6.03
CA PHE A 266 -0.85 15.79 6.90
C PHE A 266 -0.44 17.26 6.86
N PRO A 267 -1.27 18.19 7.37
CA PRO A 267 -0.96 19.62 7.35
C PRO A 267 0.33 19.94 8.11
N ASP A 268 0.63 19.20 9.19
CA ASP A 268 1.86 19.38 9.97
C ASP A 268 3.12 19.04 9.15
N ASP A 269 3.05 18.05 8.25
CA ASP A 269 4.16 17.74 7.34
C ASP A 269 4.44 18.93 6.42
N VAL A 270 3.39 19.58 5.90
CA VAL A 270 3.54 20.75 5.01
C VAL A 270 4.10 21.94 5.78
N ALA A 271 3.66 22.17 7.02
CA ALA A 271 4.20 23.26 7.86
C ALA A 271 5.71 23.11 8.05
N LEU A 272 6.22 21.87 8.19
CA LEU A 272 7.66 21.60 8.29
C LEU A 272 8.41 21.75 6.96
N LEU A 273 7.73 21.55 5.82
CA LEU A 273 8.31 21.76 4.49
C LEU A 273 8.29 23.24 4.05
N GLN A 274 7.43 24.05 4.65
CA GLN A 274 7.21 25.46 4.28
C GLN A 274 8.50 26.29 4.19
N PRO A 275 9.47 26.20 5.15
CA PRO A 275 10.73 26.96 5.07
C PRO A 275 11.62 26.58 3.88
N LEU A 276 11.37 25.43 3.26
CA LEU A 276 12.15 24.93 2.12
C LEU A 276 11.59 25.43 0.77
N ILE A 277 10.37 25.98 0.75
CA ILE A 277 9.73 26.46 -0.48
C ILE A 277 10.49 27.68 -1.01
N GLY A 278 10.89 27.61 -2.29
CA GLY A 278 11.64 28.70 -2.93
C GLY A 278 13.07 28.90 -2.39
N SER A 279 13.46 28.14 -1.36
CA SER A 279 14.86 28.17 -0.90
C SER A 279 15.78 27.50 -1.92
N HIS A 280 17.03 27.92 -1.98
CA HIS A 280 18.07 27.15 -2.66
C HIS A 280 18.74 26.23 -1.63
N PRO A 281 19.02 24.93 -1.95
CA PRO A 281 19.86 24.12 -1.09
C PRO A 281 21.21 24.84 -1.06
N GLY A 282 21.51 25.48 0.07
CA GLY A 282 22.63 26.40 0.17
C GLY A 282 23.87 25.89 -0.54
N LEU A 283 24.20 26.51 -1.64
CA LEU A 283 25.59 26.89 -1.86
C LEU A 283 25.84 27.90 -0.74
N GLY A 284 26.23 27.39 0.44
CA GLY A 284 26.56 28.24 1.56
C GLY A 284 27.42 29.35 1.03
N GLU A 285 27.11 30.58 1.42
CA GLU A 285 28.04 31.68 1.27
C GLU A 285 29.39 31.14 1.74
N GLN A 286 30.25 30.84 0.77
CA GLN A 286 31.65 30.55 1.10
C GLN A 286 32.21 31.82 1.69
N PRO A 287 32.79 31.77 2.90
CA PRO A 287 33.36 32.93 3.52
C PRO A 287 34.51 33.55 2.70
#